data_d7384835d902fef724407a93a81774b4
#
_entry.id   d7384835d902fef724407a93a81774b4
#
_cell.length_a   1.000
_cell.length_b   1.000
_cell.length_c   1.000
_cell.angle_alpha   90.00
_cell.angle_beta   90.00
_cell.angle_gamma   90.00
#
_symmetry.space_group_name_H-M   'P 1'
#
loop_
_entity.id
_entity.type
_entity.pdbx_description
1 polymer ?
#
loop_
_entity_poly.entity_id
_entity_poly.type
_entity_poly.pdbx_seq_one_letter_code
_entity_poly.pdbx_strand_id
1 'polypeptide(L)'
;MLFRSLPLQDSLPPLVLVTDVGNDIVYGHKPEIIVNTVAECFRRIRSRDANSQIVMTGLPMASLESVQRLQFLVARTALFPVCFLSLTEILQNAHNIEAGIRQLAGQWQIPFVVPEAGWYGKDPIHVLRHLREPVFRQILSHWKPVSDSSHQTTPDLAASVPLPTSALRTVCCLKRRTAQPVYESDAIRVSAW
;
A
#
# COMPACT_ATOMS: atom_id res chain seq x y z
N MET A 1 -16.42 -4.39 -2.93
CA MET A 1 -15.49 -5.05 -3.85
C MET A 1 -15.42 -6.52 -3.50
N LEU A 2 -15.89 -7.42 -4.38
CA LEU A 2 -15.80 -8.87 -4.16
C LEU A 2 -14.38 -9.30 -4.56
N PHE A 3 -13.56 -9.63 -3.58
CA PHE A 3 -12.33 -10.39 -3.83
C PHE A 3 -12.75 -11.81 -4.26
N ARG A 4 -12.73 -12.07 -5.56
CA ARG A 4 -12.83 -13.46 -6.05
C ARG A 4 -11.62 -14.21 -5.49
N SER A 5 -11.90 -15.31 -4.81
CA SER A 5 -10.90 -16.26 -4.35
C SER A 5 -10.12 -16.79 -5.55
N LEU A 6 -8.90 -16.30 -5.75
CA LEU A 6 -7.95 -17.00 -6.59
C LEU A 6 -7.61 -18.35 -5.93
N PRO A 7 -7.60 -19.45 -6.67
CA PRO A 7 -7.14 -20.73 -6.10
C PRO A 7 -5.71 -20.55 -5.62
N LEU A 8 -5.46 -20.89 -4.36
CA LEU A 8 -4.11 -20.98 -3.82
C LEU A 8 -3.40 -22.11 -4.55
N GLN A 9 -2.41 -21.78 -5.35
CA GLN A 9 -1.43 -22.76 -5.79
C GLN A 9 -0.54 -23.06 -4.58
N ASP A 10 -0.50 -24.34 -4.19
CA ASP A 10 0.21 -24.87 -3.03
C ASP A 10 1.71 -24.64 -3.13
N SER A 11 2.29 -23.55 -2.59
CA SER A 11 3.70 -23.62 -2.27
C SER A 11 4.30 -22.41 -1.52
N LEU A 12 3.86 -21.17 -1.75
CA LEU A 12 4.55 -20.02 -1.14
C LEU A 12 3.59 -19.15 -0.32
N PRO A 13 3.99 -18.72 0.90
CA PRO A 13 3.18 -17.82 1.69
C PRO A 13 3.01 -16.47 0.97
N PRO A 14 1.80 -15.87 1.00
CA PRO A 14 1.57 -14.56 0.42
C PRO A 14 2.49 -13.50 1.03
N LEU A 15 3.11 -12.68 0.17
CA LEU A 15 3.87 -11.50 0.56
C LEU A 15 2.96 -10.28 0.41
N VAL A 16 2.72 -9.56 1.49
CA VAL A 16 1.75 -8.47 1.55
C VAL A 16 2.43 -7.19 2.02
N LEU A 17 2.27 -6.13 1.24
CA LEU A 17 2.66 -4.78 1.62
C LEU A 17 1.41 -3.95 1.89
N VAL A 18 1.30 -3.39 3.10
CA VAL A 18 0.25 -2.43 3.48
C VAL A 18 0.87 -1.03 3.54
N THR A 19 0.40 -0.16 2.67
CA THR A 19 0.92 1.21 2.51
C THR A 19 -0.21 2.20 2.24
N ASP A 20 0.09 3.50 2.21
CA ASP A 20 -0.83 4.59 1.85
C ASP A 20 -2.09 4.71 2.73
N VAL A 21 -2.02 4.24 3.97
CA VAL A 21 -3.16 4.23 4.91
C VAL A 21 -3.69 5.64 5.22
N GLY A 22 -2.84 6.67 5.10
CA GLY A 22 -3.22 8.06 5.37
C GLY A 22 -4.11 8.73 4.31
N ASN A 23 -4.27 8.13 3.15
CA ASN A 23 -5.03 8.74 2.05
C ASN A 23 -6.51 9.01 2.39
N ASP A 24 -7.08 8.23 3.31
CA ASP A 24 -8.48 8.34 3.71
C ASP A 24 -8.77 9.54 4.63
N ILE A 25 -7.74 10.20 5.17
CA ILE A 25 -7.88 11.39 6.02
C ILE A 25 -8.58 12.51 5.26
N VAL A 26 -8.16 12.78 4.03
CA VAL A 26 -8.71 13.87 3.21
C VAL A 26 -10.17 13.66 2.79
N TYR A 27 -10.66 12.43 2.89
CA TYR A 27 -12.08 12.09 2.69
C TYR A 27 -12.91 12.17 3.98
N GLY A 28 -12.32 12.63 5.08
CA GLY A 28 -13.02 12.85 6.35
C GLY A 28 -13.25 11.59 7.18
N HIS A 29 -12.58 10.49 6.86
CA HIS A 29 -12.65 9.30 7.70
C HIS A 29 -11.93 9.53 9.04
N LYS A 30 -12.57 9.08 10.12
CA LYS A 30 -12.01 9.18 11.47
C LYS A 30 -10.82 8.23 11.63
N PRO A 31 -9.77 8.63 12.39
CA PRO A 31 -8.59 7.79 12.65
C PRO A 31 -8.93 6.38 13.11
N GLU A 32 -9.91 6.24 14.01
CA GLU A 32 -10.30 4.95 14.59
C GLU A 32 -10.89 4.02 13.51
N ILE A 33 -11.65 4.57 12.56
CA ILE A 33 -12.23 3.79 11.46
C ILE A 33 -11.12 3.29 10.55
N ILE A 34 -10.13 4.14 10.22
CA ILE A 34 -9.00 3.78 9.37
C ILE A 34 -8.18 2.65 10.03
N VAL A 35 -7.81 2.83 11.31
CA VAL A 35 -7.03 1.83 12.08
C VAL A 35 -7.80 0.50 12.18
N ASN A 36 -9.11 0.54 12.48
CA ASN A 36 -9.94 -0.66 12.54
C ASN A 36 -10.05 -1.36 11.18
N THR A 37 -10.09 -0.59 10.08
CA THR A 37 -10.10 -1.16 8.72
C THR A 37 -8.78 -1.89 8.43
N VAL A 38 -7.64 -1.33 8.84
CA VAL A 38 -6.34 -1.99 8.72
C VAL A 38 -6.29 -3.28 9.56
N ALA A 39 -6.81 -3.25 10.79
CA ALA A 39 -6.90 -4.44 11.65
C ALA A 39 -7.73 -5.54 10.98
N GLU A 40 -8.86 -5.17 10.38
CA GLU A 40 -9.69 -6.12 9.64
C GLU A 40 -8.98 -6.67 8.38
N CYS A 41 -8.19 -5.85 7.69
CA CYS A 41 -7.35 -6.34 6.59
C CYS A 41 -6.36 -7.41 7.09
N PHE A 42 -5.65 -7.15 8.20
CA PHE A 42 -4.72 -8.12 8.78
C PHE A 42 -5.42 -9.44 9.16
N ARG A 43 -6.59 -9.33 9.80
CA ARG A 43 -7.39 -10.49 10.17
C ARG A 43 -7.77 -11.32 8.95
N ARG A 44 -8.22 -10.68 7.86
CA ARG A 44 -8.58 -11.38 6.61
C ARG A 44 -7.39 -12.03 5.94
N ILE A 45 -6.24 -11.35 5.89
CA ILE A 45 -5.01 -11.90 5.31
C ILE A 45 -4.60 -13.17 6.08
N ARG A 46 -4.50 -13.07 7.41
CA ARG A 46 -4.09 -14.19 8.27
C ARG A 46 -5.13 -15.34 8.30
N SER A 47 -6.42 -15.03 8.19
CA SER A 47 -7.45 -16.07 8.12
C SER A 47 -7.40 -16.85 6.80
N ARG A 48 -6.88 -16.23 5.73
CA ARG A 48 -6.70 -16.90 4.45
C ARG A 48 -5.43 -17.76 4.43
N ASP A 49 -4.34 -17.23 4.98
CA ASP A 49 -3.08 -17.96 5.15
C ASP A 49 -2.34 -17.42 6.37
N ALA A 50 -2.22 -18.26 7.40
CA ALA A 50 -1.55 -17.91 8.65
C ALA A 50 -0.05 -17.60 8.45
N ASN A 51 0.57 -18.13 7.41
CA ASN A 51 1.99 -17.93 7.08
C ASN A 51 2.24 -16.67 6.23
N SER A 52 1.19 -15.91 5.86
CA SER A 52 1.34 -14.67 5.10
C SER A 52 2.38 -13.76 5.74
N GLN A 53 3.33 -13.26 4.97
CA GLN A 53 4.31 -12.29 5.43
C GLN A 53 3.79 -10.88 5.12
N ILE A 54 3.45 -10.14 6.15
CA ILE A 54 2.93 -8.78 6.03
C ILE A 54 4.04 -7.81 6.42
N VAL A 55 4.24 -6.76 5.62
CA VAL A 55 5.05 -5.59 5.94
C VAL A 55 4.15 -4.37 5.87
N MET A 56 4.28 -3.46 6.81
CA MET A 56 3.50 -2.23 6.86
C MET A 56 4.41 -1.01 6.86
N THR A 57 4.04 0.02 6.09
CA THR A 57 4.69 1.33 6.18
C THR A 57 3.86 2.28 7.04
N GLY A 58 4.55 3.11 7.81
CA GLY A 58 3.94 4.26 8.48
C GLY A 58 3.58 5.38 7.50
N LEU A 59 3.01 6.46 8.04
CA LEU A 59 2.76 7.68 7.30
C LEU A 59 4.06 8.49 7.15
N PRO A 60 4.20 9.32 6.10
CA PRO A 60 5.36 10.18 5.90
C PRO A 60 5.35 11.39 6.83
N MET A 61 5.32 11.18 8.16
CA MET A 61 5.07 12.21 9.16
C MET A 61 6.05 13.38 9.06
N ALA A 62 7.35 13.11 8.96
CA ALA A 62 8.36 14.17 8.88
C ALA A 62 8.18 15.05 7.63
N SER A 63 7.71 14.49 6.53
CA SER A 63 7.38 15.22 5.32
C SER A 63 6.08 16.02 5.47
N LEU A 64 5.03 15.40 6.04
CA LEU A 64 3.74 16.06 6.26
C LEU A 64 3.86 17.28 7.19
N GLU A 65 4.64 17.16 8.27
CA GLU A 65 4.90 18.26 9.22
C GLU A 65 5.64 19.44 8.59
N SER A 66 6.39 19.21 7.53
CA SER A 66 7.10 20.26 6.79
C SER A 66 6.20 21.04 5.82
N VAL A 67 4.95 20.61 5.60
CA VAL A 67 4.02 21.23 4.65
C VAL A 67 3.61 22.63 5.12
N GLN A 68 3.84 23.64 4.28
CA GLN A 68 3.40 25.00 4.57
C GLN A 68 1.89 25.16 4.30
N ARG A 69 1.24 26.05 5.07
CA ARG A 69 -0.21 26.31 4.94
C ARG A 69 -0.64 26.65 3.51
N LEU A 70 0.16 27.43 2.78
CA LEU A 70 -0.16 27.81 1.41
C LEU A 70 -0.09 26.62 0.46
N GLN A 71 0.93 25.78 0.59
CA GLN A 71 1.06 24.53 -0.20
C GLN A 71 -0.12 23.62 0.05
N PHE A 72 -0.50 23.45 1.33
CA PHE A 72 -1.67 22.67 1.71
C PHE A 72 -2.95 23.21 1.10
N LEU A 73 -3.18 24.53 1.16
CA LEU A 73 -4.39 25.14 0.61
C LEU A 73 -4.50 24.91 -0.90
N VAL A 74 -3.41 25.08 -1.64
CA VAL A 74 -3.34 24.84 -3.09
C VAL A 74 -3.62 23.35 -3.39
N ALA A 75 -2.91 22.44 -2.72
CA ALA A 75 -3.09 21.00 -2.92
C ALA A 75 -4.52 20.55 -2.58
N ARG A 76 -5.07 21.01 -1.45
CA ARG A 76 -6.44 20.72 -1.04
C ARG A 76 -7.45 21.17 -2.08
N THR A 77 -7.36 22.42 -2.53
CA THR A 77 -8.32 22.98 -3.48
C THR A 77 -8.24 22.28 -4.85
N ALA A 78 -7.05 21.93 -5.30
CA ALA A 78 -6.83 21.30 -6.60
C ALA A 78 -7.16 19.80 -6.63
N LEU A 79 -6.79 19.06 -5.56
CA LEU A 79 -6.87 17.60 -5.54
C LEU A 79 -8.05 17.08 -4.71
N PHE A 80 -8.44 17.81 -3.66
CA PHE A 80 -9.45 17.37 -2.70
C PHE A 80 -10.48 18.49 -2.40
N PRO A 81 -11.23 18.97 -3.40
CA PRO A 81 -12.13 20.11 -3.24
C PRO A 81 -13.24 19.90 -2.20
N VAL A 82 -13.54 18.65 -1.87
CA VAL A 82 -14.51 18.27 -0.83
C VAL A 82 -13.91 18.11 0.56
N CYS A 83 -12.59 18.31 0.70
CA CYS A 83 -11.92 18.25 1.99
C CYS A 83 -12.11 19.57 2.74
N PHE A 84 -12.83 19.55 3.86
CA PHE A 84 -13.06 20.71 4.72
C PHE A 84 -12.11 20.79 5.91
N LEU A 85 -11.24 19.80 6.10
CA LEU A 85 -10.28 19.77 7.20
C LEU A 85 -9.21 20.85 7.03
N SER A 86 -8.81 21.46 8.13
CA SER A 86 -7.63 22.32 8.21
C SER A 86 -6.34 21.48 8.20
N LEU A 87 -5.20 22.12 7.92
CA LEU A 87 -3.89 21.46 8.02
C LEU A 87 -3.64 20.89 9.43
N THR A 88 -4.04 21.62 10.45
CA THR A 88 -3.89 21.18 11.86
C THR A 88 -4.70 19.91 12.14
N GLU A 89 -5.94 19.84 11.66
CA GLU A 89 -6.79 18.65 11.83
C GLU A 89 -6.23 17.46 11.05
N ILE A 90 -5.72 17.69 9.84
CA ILE A 90 -5.08 16.62 9.04
C ILE A 90 -3.83 16.08 9.76
N LEU A 91 -2.97 16.95 10.27
CA LEU A 91 -1.77 16.54 10.99
C LEU A 91 -2.14 15.78 12.29
N GLN A 92 -3.14 16.29 13.04
CA GLN A 92 -3.60 15.59 14.25
C GLN A 92 -4.16 14.20 13.92
N ASN A 93 -4.98 14.08 12.87
CA ASN A 93 -5.50 12.80 12.41
C ASN A 93 -4.38 11.87 11.93
N ALA A 94 -3.39 12.40 11.21
CA ALA A 94 -2.23 11.63 10.78
C ALA A 94 -1.42 11.08 11.97
N HIS A 95 -1.18 11.89 13.01
CA HIS A 95 -0.53 11.43 14.25
C HIS A 95 -1.33 10.31 14.94
N ASN A 96 -2.65 10.47 15.05
CA ASN A 96 -3.51 9.47 15.67
C ASN A 96 -3.50 8.15 14.89
N ILE A 97 -3.53 8.23 13.55
CA ILE A 97 -3.45 7.04 12.69
C ILE A 97 -2.06 6.39 12.82
N GLU A 98 -0.98 7.18 12.70
CA GLU A 98 0.39 6.67 12.82
C GLU A 98 0.60 5.92 14.14
N ALA A 99 0.13 6.49 15.25
CA ALA A 99 0.20 5.84 16.56
C ALA A 99 -0.63 4.54 16.58
N GLY A 100 -1.85 4.57 16.06
CA GLY A 100 -2.75 3.41 16.02
C GLY A 100 -2.22 2.27 15.16
N ILE A 101 -1.74 2.56 13.95
CA ILE A 101 -1.20 1.52 13.06
C ILE A 101 0.13 0.95 13.54
N ARG A 102 0.97 1.78 14.18
CA ARG A 102 2.21 1.33 14.81
C ARG A 102 1.92 0.37 15.98
N GLN A 103 0.97 0.72 16.84
CA GLN A 103 0.52 -0.16 17.91
C GLN A 103 -0.05 -1.47 17.36
N LEU A 104 -0.88 -1.38 16.31
CA LEU A 104 -1.47 -2.53 15.65
C LEU A 104 -0.39 -3.45 15.06
N ALA A 105 0.60 -2.89 14.35
CA ALA A 105 1.70 -3.66 13.80
C ALA A 105 2.48 -4.40 14.90
N GLY A 106 2.72 -3.75 16.03
CA GLY A 106 3.35 -4.38 17.21
C GLY A 106 2.53 -5.54 17.77
N GLN A 107 1.22 -5.38 17.92
CA GLN A 107 0.32 -6.43 18.41
C GLN A 107 0.30 -7.66 17.48
N TRP A 108 0.39 -7.43 16.16
CA TRP A 108 0.38 -8.49 15.16
C TRP A 108 1.79 -8.99 14.79
N GLN A 109 2.83 -8.46 15.42
CA GLN A 109 4.25 -8.77 15.12
C GLN A 109 4.59 -8.57 13.63
N ILE A 110 4.05 -7.50 13.04
CA ILE A 110 4.27 -7.12 11.65
C ILE A 110 5.42 -6.11 11.60
N PRO A 111 6.43 -6.31 10.74
CA PRO A 111 7.46 -5.31 10.48
C PRO A 111 6.83 -3.97 10.08
N PHE A 112 7.21 -2.91 10.79
CA PHE A 112 6.73 -1.56 10.59
C PHE A 112 7.86 -0.66 10.10
N VAL A 113 7.77 -0.20 8.86
CA VAL A 113 8.80 0.64 8.23
C VAL A 113 8.40 2.11 8.36
N VAL A 114 9.22 2.88 9.04
CA VAL A 114 9.02 4.33 9.19
C VAL A 114 9.56 5.03 7.94
N PRO A 115 8.72 5.78 7.21
CA PRO A 115 9.19 6.54 6.06
C PRO A 115 10.19 7.62 6.46
N GLU A 116 11.28 7.73 5.71
CA GLU A 116 12.32 8.73 5.93
C GLU A 116 11.98 10.04 5.21
N ALA A 117 12.27 11.20 5.82
CA ALA A 117 12.00 12.50 5.22
C ALA A 117 12.66 12.66 3.84
N GLY A 118 13.86 12.10 3.66
CA GLY A 118 14.61 12.15 2.41
C GLY A 118 13.98 11.40 1.24
N TRP A 119 12.96 10.55 1.49
CA TRP A 119 12.25 9.85 0.40
C TRP A 119 11.33 10.77 -0.39
N TYR A 120 10.97 11.92 0.15
CA TYR A 120 9.95 12.84 -0.35
C TYR A 120 10.56 14.16 -0.80
N GLY A 121 9.82 14.89 -1.62
CA GLY A 121 10.23 16.20 -2.12
C GLY A 121 9.17 17.27 -1.85
N LYS A 122 8.87 18.08 -2.87
CA LYS A 122 7.79 19.07 -2.79
C LYS A 122 6.41 18.44 -2.60
N ASP A 123 6.24 17.22 -3.10
CA ASP A 123 5.09 16.38 -2.83
C ASP A 123 5.39 15.58 -1.55
N PRO A 124 4.65 15.81 -0.46
CA PRO A 124 4.98 15.25 0.84
C PRO A 124 4.53 13.79 1.02
N ILE A 125 3.81 13.21 0.07
CA ILE A 125 3.21 11.88 0.21
C ILE A 125 3.72 10.86 -0.81
N HIS A 126 4.31 11.30 -1.92
CA HIS A 126 4.83 10.37 -2.91
C HIS A 126 6.35 10.31 -2.91
N VAL A 127 6.88 9.10 -2.85
CA VAL A 127 8.33 8.86 -2.94
C VAL A 127 8.88 9.41 -4.25
N LEU A 128 9.99 10.15 -4.16
CA LEU A 128 10.71 10.71 -5.30
C LEU A 128 10.99 9.61 -6.34
N ARG A 129 10.73 9.92 -7.60
CA ARG A 129 10.79 8.92 -8.69
C ARG A 129 12.13 8.16 -8.75
N HIS A 130 13.23 8.86 -8.55
CA HIS A 130 14.59 8.27 -8.59
C HIS A 130 14.92 7.44 -7.33
N LEU A 131 14.17 7.61 -6.24
CA LEU A 131 14.31 6.86 -4.98
C LEU A 131 13.37 5.67 -4.87
N ARG A 132 12.40 5.50 -5.79
CA ARG A 132 11.41 4.44 -5.68
C ARG A 132 12.04 3.05 -5.58
N GLU A 133 12.98 2.75 -6.45
CA GLU A 133 13.62 1.44 -6.45
C GLU A 133 14.38 1.15 -5.13
N PRO A 134 15.31 1.99 -4.64
CA PRO A 134 15.99 1.72 -3.39
C PRO A 134 15.04 1.69 -2.19
N VAL A 135 14.03 2.58 -2.14
CA VAL A 135 13.04 2.62 -1.06
C VAL A 135 12.21 1.34 -1.02
N PHE A 136 11.66 0.91 -2.17
CA PHE A 136 10.90 -0.34 -2.20
C PHE A 136 11.79 -1.54 -1.90
N ARG A 137 13.03 -1.57 -2.37
CA ARG A 137 13.98 -2.64 -2.00
C ARG A 137 14.21 -2.69 -0.49
N GLN A 138 14.37 -1.53 0.17
CA GLN A 138 14.48 -1.43 1.63
C GLN A 138 13.21 -1.95 2.32
N ILE A 139 12.02 -1.53 1.89
CA ILE A 139 10.74 -1.99 2.46
C ILE A 139 10.60 -3.50 2.30
N LEU A 140 10.83 -4.02 1.09
CA LEU A 140 10.62 -5.42 0.76
C LEU A 140 11.67 -6.35 1.39
N SER A 141 12.82 -5.83 1.82
CA SER A 141 13.84 -6.62 2.54
C SER A 141 13.38 -7.13 3.91
N HIS A 142 12.26 -6.61 4.43
CA HIS A 142 11.64 -7.10 5.66
C HIS A 142 10.87 -8.42 5.47
N TRP A 143 10.57 -8.84 4.24
CA TRP A 143 10.09 -10.19 4.00
C TRP A 143 11.24 -11.19 4.16
N LYS A 144 10.99 -12.22 4.95
CA LYS A 144 11.97 -13.29 5.14
C LYS A 144 12.03 -14.15 3.86
N PRO A 145 13.22 -14.52 3.37
CA PRO A 145 13.32 -15.51 2.33
C PRO A 145 12.59 -16.78 2.76
N VAL A 146 11.75 -17.32 1.88
CA VAL A 146 11.21 -18.65 2.08
C VAL A 146 12.39 -19.60 1.89
N SER A 147 12.88 -20.20 2.97
CA SER A 147 13.95 -21.21 2.88
C SER A 147 13.37 -22.40 2.14
N ASP A 148 13.80 -22.59 0.90
CA ASP A 148 13.56 -23.78 0.10
C ASP A 148 14.22 -24.99 0.78
N SER A 149 13.48 -25.60 1.69
CA SER A 149 13.74 -27.00 2.02
C SER A 149 12.87 -27.85 1.07
N SER A 150 13.51 -28.33 0.00
CA SER A 150 13.00 -29.31 -0.96
C SER A 150 11.87 -28.83 -1.90
N HIS A 151 12.22 -28.50 -3.05
CA HIS A 151 11.75 -28.76 -4.41
C HIS A 151 12.00 -27.56 -5.33
N GLN A 152 13.10 -27.64 -6.07
CA GLN A 152 13.23 -26.94 -7.36
C GLN A 152 12.24 -27.59 -8.36
N THR A 153 10.98 -27.34 -8.20
CA THR A 153 10.04 -27.41 -9.30
C THR A 153 9.80 -25.98 -9.71
N THR A 154 10.39 -25.59 -10.84
CA THR A 154 9.96 -24.39 -11.56
C THR A 154 8.43 -24.45 -11.63
N PRO A 155 7.71 -23.46 -11.04
CA PRO A 155 6.26 -23.48 -11.13
C PRO A 155 5.90 -23.46 -12.62
N ASP A 156 5.16 -24.47 -13.04
CA ASP A 156 4.60 -24.50 -14.39
C ASP A 156 3.63 -23.31 -14.51
N LEU A 157 4.11 -22.21 -15.06
CA LEU A 157 3.34 -21.00 -15.32
C LEU A 157 2.16 -21.22 -16.31
N ALA A 158 2.06 -22.45 -16.87
CA ALA A 158 1.03 -22.81 -17.84
C ALA A 158 -0.37 -23.03 -17.24
N ALA A 159 -0.50 -23.16 -15.90
CA ALA A 159 -1.81 -23.38 -15.26
C ALA A 159 -2.45 -22.09 -14.71
N SER A 160 -1.97 -20.91 -15.07
CA SER A 160 -2.56 -19.64 -14.65
C SER A 160 -3.92 -19.45 -15.33
N VAL A 161 -4.97 -19.24 -14.52
CA VAL A 161 -6.26 -18.73 -15.00
C VAL A 161 -5.98 -17.51 -15.92
N PRO A 162 -6.48 -17.48 -17.16
CA PRO A 162 -6.20 -16.36 -18.06
C PRO A 162 -6.70 -15.08 -17.42
N LEU A 163 -5.76 -14.21 -17.05
CA LEU A 163 -6.06 -12.88 -16.56
C LEU A 163 -6.62 -12.06 -17.73
N PRO A 164 -7.61 -11.19 -17.48
CA PRO A 164 -8.12 -10.33 -18.54
C PRO A 164 -6.97 -9.54 -19.19
N THR A 165 -6.98 -9.48 -20.51
CA THR A 165 -5.92 -8.80 -21.30
C THR A 165 -5.95 -7.28 -21.19
N SER A 166 -6.94 -6.71 -20.53
CA SER A 166 -7.05 -5.27 -20.33
C SER A 166 -7.89 -4.93 -19.09
N ALA A 167 -7.50 -3.86 -18.39
CA ALA A 167 -8.27 -3.23 -17.33
C ALA A 167 -8.99 -1.98 -17.83
N LEU A 168 -10.25 -1.79 -17.45
CA LEU A 168 -11.03 -0.60 -17.76
C LEU A 168 -11.13 0.26 -16.49
N ARG A 169 -10.60 1.47 -16.55
CA ARG A 169 -10.68 2.46 -15.46
C ARG A 169 -11.46 3.68 -15.90
N THR A 170 -12.21 4.26 -15.01
CA THR A 170 -12.84 5.56 -15.22
C THR A 170 -12.05 6.61 -14.44
N VAL A 171 -11.44 7.54 -15.16
CA VAL A 171 -10.69 8.66 -14.57
C VAL A 171 -11.31 9.96 -15.10
N CYS A 172 -11.77 10.82 -14.21
CA CYS A 172 -12.43 12.08 -14.56
C CYS A 172 -13.54 11.90 -15.62
N CYS A 173 -14.43 10.92 -15.41
CA CYS A 173 -15.53 10.55 -16.32
C CYS A 173 -15.09 9.97 -17.69
N LEU A 174 -13.79 9.83 -17.94
CA LEU A 174 -13.25 9.21 -19.14
C LEU A 174 -12.91 7.75 -18.89
N LYS A 175 -13.42 6.86 -19.76
CA LYS A 175 -13.06 5.44 -19.73
C LYS A 175 -11.69 5.25 -20.35
N ARG A 176 -10.73 4.78 -19.58
CA ARG A 176 -9.38 4.44 -20.05
C ARG A 176 -9.19 2.94 -20.00
N ARG A 177 -8.80 2.37 -21.12
CA ARG A 177 -8.42 0.96 -21.24
C ARG A 177 -6.91 0.84 -21.17
N THR A 178 -6.41 -0.02 -20.26
CA THR A 178 -4.98 -0.28 -20.09
C THR A 178 -4.72 -1.75 -20.36
N ALA A 179 -3.80 -2.06 -21.29
CA ALA A 179 -3.39 -3.43 -21.56
C ALA A 179 -2.79 -4.08 -20.30
N GLN A 180 -2.99 -5.38 -20.16
CA GLN A 180 -2.44 -6.18 -19.07
C GLN A 180 -1.62 -7.35 -19.65
N PRO A 181 -0.52 -7.69 -19.03
CA PRO A 181 0.12 -7.08 -17.85
C PRO A 181 0.68 -5.68 -18.15
N VAL A 182 0.78 -4.85 -17.12
CA VAL A 182 1.39 -3.50 -17.22
C VAL A 182 2.91 -3.61 -17.37
N TYR A 183 3.47 -4.66 -16.79
CA TYR A 183 4.88 -4.99 -16.86
C TYR A 183 5.04 -6.51 -16.84
N GLU A 184 5.92 -7.04 -17.67
CA GLU A 184 6.24 -8.47 -17.73
C GLU A 184 7.74 -8.65 -17.99
N SER A 185 8.37 -9.52 -17.22
CA SER A 185 9.73 -10.01 -17.38
C SER A 185 9.75 -11.50 -17.10
N ASP A 186 10.88 -12.18 -17.35
CA ASP A 186 11.01 -13.63 -17.15
C ASP A 186 10.70 -14.09 -15.72
N ALA A 187 10.85 -13.18 -14.74
CA ALA A 187 10.64 -13.48 -13.33
C ALA A 187 9.41 -12.83 -12.71
N ILE A 188 8.83 -11.78 -13.31
CA ILE A 188 7.79 -10.96 -12.68
C ILE A 188 6.74 -10.55 -13.72
N ARG A 189 5.48 -10.77 -13.36
CA ARG A 189 4.31 -10.24 -14.09
C ARG A 189 3.53 -9.30 -13.16
N VAL A 190 3.36 -8.05 -13.58
CA VAL A 190 2.60 -7.04 -12.84
C VAL A 190 1.31 -6.71 -13.57
N SER A 191 0.18 -6.92 -12.91
CA SER A 191 -1.14 -6.53 -13.42
C SER A 191 -1.77 -5.50 -12.46
N ALA A 192 -2.31 -4.42 -13.01
CA ALA A 192 -2.95 -3.35 -12.26
C ALA A 192 -4.42 -3.22 -12.70
N TRP A 193 -5.34 -3.38 -11.76
CA TRP A 193 -6.81 -3.42 -11.94
C TRP A 193 -7.51 -2.19 -11.39
#